data_1dd1789b39eb4e489ea56e54f16695c3
#
_entry.id   1dd1789b39eb4e489ea56e54f16695c3
#
_cell.length_a   1.000
_cell.length_b   1.000
_cell.length_c   1.000
_cell.angle_alpha   90.00
_cell.angle_beta   90.00
_cell.angle_gamma   90.00
#
_symmetry.space_group_name_H-M   'P 1'
#
loop_
_entity.id
_entity.type
_entity.pdbx_description
1 polymer ?
#
loop_
_entity_poly.entity_id
_entity_poly.type
_entity_poly.pdbx_seq_one_letter_code
_entity_poly.pdbx_strand_id
1 'polypeptide(L)'
;MNQKQVWDNIAGEWSEFKIHPAHHVEEFLKGKKGNILDLGSGSGRHLQKIPKAKMYLVDFSEKMIELAKEKAKKKKISAEFSVADLTKLPYENDFFDAAIFISSLHCIEGEKNREKAVKELFRVLKKGAQVEVGVWNKDSNKFRKAESKERFVKWRDKGARYYYLYDADEIYKLFEKAGFKIVFKEDPKQMIIFVAEKI
;
A
#
# COMPACT_ATOMS: atom_id res chain seq x y z
N MET A 1 8.80 6.07 20.44
CA MET A 1 7.86 6.68 19.47
C MET A 1 7.21 5.55 18.68
N ASN A 2 5.88 5.50 18.62
CA ASN A 2 5.19 4.47 17.84
C ASN A 2 5.23 4.82 16.33
N GLN A 3 4.94 3.84 15.45
CA GLN A 3 5.08 4.05 14.00
C GLN A 3 4.13 5.13 13.45
N LYS A 4 2.90 5.28 14.01
CA LYS A 4 1.98 6.35 13.61
C LYS A 4 2.61 7.73 13.81
N GLN A 5 3.19 7.98 14.99
CA GLN A 5 3.87 9.24 15.27
C GLN A 5 5.06 9.50 14.34
N VAL A 6 5.84 8.45 14.02
CA VAL A 6 6.96 8.58 13.07
C VAL A 6 6.45 9.04 11.70
N TRP A 7 5.40 8.39 11.18
CA TRP A 7 4.83 8.75 9.89
C TRP A 7 4.15 10.12 9.88
N ASP A 8 3.47 10.51 10.97
CA ASP A 8 2.94 11.87 11.14
C ASP A 8 4.06 12.93 11.12
N ASN A 9 5.17 12.68 11.82
CA ASN A 9 6.31 13.61 11.90
C ASN A 9 7.02 13.84 10.56
N ILE A 10 7.06 12.84 9.71
CA ILE A 10 7.77 12.91 8.42
C ILE A 10 6.84 13.27 7.24
N ALA A 11 5.53 13.34 7.45
CA ALA A 11 4.53 13.40 6.39
C ALA A 11 4.78 14.54 5.38
N GLY A 12 5.13 15.74 5.85
CA GLY A 12 5.43 16.87 4.97
C GLY A 12 6.59 16.58 4.02
N GLU A 13 7.77 16.24 4.58
CA GLU A 13 8.96 15.92 3.78
C GLU A 13 8.74 14.70 2.88
N TRP A 14 8.01 13.68 3.38
CA TRP A 14 7.70 12.50 2.59
C TRP A 14 6.84 12.82 1.37
N SER A 15 5.88 13.74 1.51
CA SER A 15 5.00 14.16 0.42
C SER A 15 5.73 14.83 -0.74
N GLU A 16 6.83 15.52 -0.44
CA GLU A 16 7.70 16.16 -1.42
C GLU A 16 8.67 15.17 -2.10
N PHE A 17 9.03 14.10 -1.38
CA PHE A 17 9.98 13.10 -1.89
C PHE A 17 9.37 12.13 -2.92
N LYS A 18 8.09 11.81 -2.82
CA LYS A 18 7.37 10.83 -3.65
C LYS A 18 6.15 11.46 -4.32
N ILE A 19 6.38 12.34 -5.29
CA ILE A 19 5.31 13.17 -5.91
C ILE A 19 4.59 12.51 -7.09
N HIS A 20 5.29 11.68 -7.88
CA HIS A 20 4.72 11.06 -9.07
C HIS A 20 4.22 9.64 -8.80
N PRO A 21 3.08 9.23 -9.38
CA PRO A 21 2.65 7.84 -9.39
C PRO A 21 3.75 6.92 -9.97
N ALA A 22 3.77 5.67 -9.56
CA ALA A 22 4.62 4.68 -10.20
C ALA A 22 3.96 4.25 -11.53
N HIS A 23 4.75 4.10 -12.58
CA HIS A 23 4.23 3.78 -13.92
C HIS A 23 3.43 2.47 -13.93
N HIS A 24 3.92 1.41 -13.26
CA HIS A 24 3.19 0.15 -13.15
C HIS A 24 1.79 0.32 -12.52
N VAL A 25 1.65 1.22 -11.52
CA VAL A 25 0.35 1.52 -10.90
C VAL A 25 -0.58 2.25 -11.88
N GLU A 26 -0.06 3.19 -12.68
CA GLU A 26 -0.85 3.88 -13.69
C GLU A 26 -1.38 2.88 -14.72
N GLU A 27 -0.55 1.96 -15.20
CA GLU A 27 -0.96 0.91 -16.14
C GLU A 27 -1.96 -0.07 -15.50
N PHE A 28 -1.75 -0.50 -14.24
CA PHE A 28 -2.71 -1.38 -13.53
C PHE A 28 -4.08 -0.71 -13.36
N LEU A 29 -4.12 0.58 -13.04
CA LEU A 29 -5.37 1.33 -12.82
C LEU A 29 -6.07 1.72 -14.12
N LYS A 30 -5.40 1.64 -15.26
CA LYS A 30 -5.96 1.97 -16.57
C LYS A 30 -7.16 1.08 -16.91
N GLY A 31 -8.31 1.69 -17.13
CA GLY A 31 -9.55 0.99 -17.45
C GLY A 31 -10.29 0.35 -16.27
N LYS A 32 -9.76 0.41 -15.06
CA LYS A 32 -10.49 -0.01 -13.85
C LYS A 32 -11.71 0.89 -13.65
N LYS A 33 -12.77 0.36 -13.02
CA LYS A 33 -14.05 1.04 -12.78
C LYS A 33 -14.51 0.77 -11.35
N GLY A 34 -15.51 1.52 -10.89
CA GLY A 34 -16.12 1.33 -9.57
C GLY A 34 -15.28 1.89 -8.43
N ASN A 35 -15.26 1.23 -7.30
CA ASN A 35 -14.55 1.65 -6.09
C ASN A 35 -13.14 1.09 -6.09
N ILE A 36 -12.12 1.95 -6.03
CA ILE A 36 -10.70 1.56 -6.04
C ILE A 36 -10.06 1.95 -4.72
N LEU A 37 -9.50 0.98 -4.00
CA LEU A 37 -8.81 1.18 -2.73
C LEU A 37 -7.32 1.47 -2.97
N ASP A 38 -6.79 2.54 -2.36
CA ASP A 38 -5.36 2.78 -2.18
C ASP A 38 -5.02 2.54 -0.69
N LEU A 39 -4.48 1.35 -0.39
CA LEU A 39 -4.26 0.86 0.97
C LEU A 39 -2.87 1.25 1.47
N GLY A 40 -2.82 2.10 2.50
CA GLY A 40 -1.59 2.75 2.96
C GLY A 40 -1.14 3.83 1.97
N SER A 41 -2.08 4.69 1.58
CA SER A 41 -1.96 5.67 0.49
C SER A 41 -0.93 6.78 0.75
N GLY A 42 -0.50 6.94 2.01
CA GLY A 42 0.34 8.06 2.42
C GLY A 42 -0.29 9.40 2.02
N SER A 43 0.51 10.33 1.54
CA SER A 43 0.06 11.63 1.04
C SER A 43 -0.61 11.60 -0.35
N GLY A 44 -1.17 10.46 -0.77
CA GLY A 44 -1.87 10.29 -2.03
C GLY A 44 -0.93 10.35 -3.25
N ARG A 45 0.19 9.62 -3.20
CA ARG A 45 1.12 9.53 -4.33
C ARG A 45 0.44 9.03 -5.61
N HIS A 46 -0.41 8.03 -5.49
CA HIS A 46 -1.09 7.35 -6.60
C HIS A 46 -2.47 7.93 -6.92
N LEU A 47 -2.89 9.00 -6.22
CA LEU A 47 -4.16 9.67 -6.48
C LEU A 47 -4.22 10.22 -7.91
N GLN A 48 -5.16 9.71 -8.70
CA GLN A 48 -5.38 10.10 -10.09
C GLN A 48 -6.86 10.05 -10.45
N LYS A 49 -7.24 10.75 -11.51
CA LYS A 49 -8.59 10.71 -12.05
C LYS A 49 -8.73 9.49 -12.96
N ILE A 50 -9.62 8.56 -12.60
CA ILE A 50 -9.89 7.35 -13.37
C ILE A 50 -11.33 7.43 -13.88
N PRO A 51 -11.58 7.37 -15.20
CA PRO A 51 -12.92 7.42 -15.75
C PRO A 51 -13.82 6.30 -15.20
N LYS A 52 -15.01 6.64 -14.70
CA LYS A 52 -15.99 5.69 -14.14
C LYS A 52 -15.52 4.98 -12.85
N ALA A 53 -14.51 5.52 -12.17
CA ALA A 53 -14.04 5.00 -10.90
C ALA A 53 -13.90 6.11 -9.85
N LYS A 54 -13.98 5.72 -8.59
CA LYS A 54 -13.75 6.55 -7.42
C LYS A 54 -12.64 5.95 -6.57
N MET A 55 -11.64 6.75 -6.22
CA MET A 55 -10.56 6.30 -5.35
C MET A 55 -10.91 6.51 -3.87
N TYR A 56 -10.54 5.55 -3.05
CA TYR A 56 -10.64 5.54 -1.60
C TYR A 56 -9.23 5.38 -1.02
N LEU A 57 -8.77 6.41 -0.35
CA LEU A 57 -7.42 6.47 0.21
C LEU A 57 -7.48 6.19 1.70
N VAL A 58 -6.71 5.21 2.15
CA VAL A 58 -6.66 4.81 3.56
C VAL A 58 -5.21 4.85 4.04
N ASP A 59 -4.97 5.52 5.14
CA ASP A 59 -3.70 5.51 5.87
C ASP A 59 -3.94 5.65 7.37
N PHE A 60 -3.05 5.15 8.21
CA PHE A 60 -3.19 5.28 9.66
C PHE A 60 -2.70 6.64 10.17
N SER A 61 -1.91 7.37 9.36
CA SER A 61 -1.39 8.70 9.67
C SER A 61 -2.41 9.78 9.28
N GLU A 62 -2.84 10.55 10.27
CA GLU A 62 -3.75 11.69 10.05
C GLU A 62 -3.12 12.73 9.14
N LYS A 63 -1.82 13.02 9.36
CA LYS A 63 -1.09 14.00 8.56
C LYS A 63 -0.93 13.59 7.10
N MET A 64 -0.75 12.29 6.83
CA MET A 64 -0.73 11.77 5.46
C MET A 64 -2.08 11.97 4.77
N ILE A 65 -3.18 11.66 5.45
CA ILE A 65 -4.54 11.85 4.91
C ILE A 65 -4.87 13.33 4.70
N GLU A 66 -4.46 14.23 5.58
CA GLU A 66 -4.59 15.69 5.38
C GLU A 66 -3.92 16.13 4.08
N LEU A 67 -2.66 15.74 3.86
CA LEU A 67 -1.91 16.05 2.64
C LEU A 67 -2.52 15.43 1.38
N ALA A 68 -3.07 14.21 1.50
CA ALA A 68 -3.78 13.56 0.39
C ALA A 68 -5.05 14.33 -0.01
N LYS A 69 -5.83 14.82 0.97
CA LYS A 69 -7.00 15.69 0.75
C LYS A 69 -6.62 17.00 0.05
N GLU A 70 -5.55 17.66 0.51
CA GLU A 70 -5.04 18.87 -0.13
C GLU A 70 -4.63 18.63 -1.60
N LYS A 71 -3.93 17.51 -1.86
CA LYS A 71 -3.56 17.09 -3.21
C LYS A 71 -4.79 16.86 -4.09
N ALA A 72 -5.83 16.19 -3.57
CA ALA A 72 -7.08 15.95 -4.28
C ALA A 72 -7.76 17.29 -4.66
N LYS A 73 -7.83 18.23 -3.71
CA LYS A 73 -8.38 19.57 -3.94
C LYS A 73 -7.60 20.31 -5.03
N LYS A 74 -6.27 20.35 -4.94
CA LYS A 74 -5.40 21.00 -5.95
C LYS A 74 -5.57 20.39 -7.36
N LYS A 75 -5.69 19.07 -7.44
CA LYS A 75 -5.87 18.34 -8.71
C LYS A 75 -7.33 18.26 -9.19
N LYS A 76 -8.29 18.77 -8.41
CA LYS A 76 -9.74 18.66 -8.67
C LYS A 76 -10.19 17.20 -8.86
N ILE A 77 -9.69 16.30 -8.01
CA ILE A 77 -10.03 14.87 -8.00
C ILE A 77 -11.01 14.62 -6.84
N SER A 78 -12.18 14.04 -7.16
CA SER A 78 -13.10 13.54 -6.15
C SER A 78 -12.63 12.17 -5.67
N ALA A 79 -12.36 12.03 -4.37
CA ALA A 79 -11.94 10.80 -3.71
C ALA A 79 -12.45 10.76 -2.28
N GLU A 80 -12.47 9.57 -1.67
CA GLU A 80 -12.78 9.39 -0.24
C GLU A 80 -11.50 9.15 0.55
N PHE A 81 -11.50 9.54 1.82
CA PHE A 81 -10.33 9.52 2.68
C PHE A 81 -10.69 8.99 4.06
N SER A 82 -9.96 7.99 4.54
CA SER A 82 -10.15 7.42 5.86
C SER A 82 -8.83 7.31 6.61
N VAL A 83 -8.82 7.75 7.87
CA VAL A 83 -7.75 7.45 8.80
C VAL A 83 -8.10 6.13 9.47
N ALA A 84 -7.36 5.05 9.18
CA ALA A 84 -7.64 3.73 9.73
C ALA A 84 -6.38 2.86 9.79
N ASP A 85 -6.39 1.92 10.74
CA ASP A 85 -5.41 0.83 10.79
C ASP A 85 -5.72 -0.17 9.66
N LEU A 86 -4.69 -0.56 8.91
CA LEU A 86 -4.82 -1.47 7.77
C LEU A 86 -5.23 -2.89 8.20
N THR A 87 -5.13 -3.21 9.48
CA THR A 87 -5.60 -4.48 10.08
C THR A 87 -7.08 -4.47 10.46
N LYS A 88 -7.79 -3.32 10.28
CA LYS A 88 -9.22 -3.15 10.56
C LYS A 88 -9.79 -2.03 9.71
N LEU A 89 -10.22 -2.34 8.50
CA LEU A 89 -10.73 -1.38 7.54
C LEU A 89 -12.20 -1.00 7.81
N PRO A 90 -12.57 0.29 7.73
CA PRO A 90 -13.94 0.76 8.00
C PRO A 90 -14.88 0.58 6.79
N TYR A 91 -14.78 -0.56 6.11
CA TYR A 91 -15.59 -0.86 4.93
C TYR A 91 -16.27 -2.21 5.08
N GLU A 92 -17.38 -2.38 4.41
CA GLU A 92 -18.12 -3.64 4.32
C GLU A 92 -17.36 -4.68 3.50
N ASN A 93 -17.77 -5.94 3.60
CA ASN A 93 -17.26 -7.01 2.73
C ASN A 93 -17.61 -6.69 1.28
N ASP A 94 -16.75 -7.10 0.35
CA ASP A 94 -17.01 -7.03 -1.09
C ASP A 94 -17.39 -5.62 -1.61
N PHE A 95 -16.73 -4.59 -1.07
CA PHE A 95 -17.00 -3.19 -1.40
C PHE A 95 -16.16 -2.69 -2.59
N PHE A 96 -14.92 -3.13 -2.72
CA PHE A 96 -13.99 -2.60 -3.72
C PHE A 96 -13.88 -3.46 -4.97
N ASP A 97 -13.83 -2.81 -6.14
CA ASP A 97 -13.69 -3.42 -7.46
C ASP A 97 -12.22 -3.64 -7.85
N ALA A 98 -11.30 -2.92 -7.25
CA ALA A 98 -9.85 -3.11 -7.36
C ALA A 98 -9.14 -2.46 -6.17
N ALA A 99 -7.86 -2.81 -5.97
CA ALA A 99 -7.01 -2.16 -4.98
C ALA A 99 -5.57 -2.00 -5.46
N ILE A 100 -4.84 -1.08 -4.84
CA ILE A 100 -3.38 -1.01 -4.85
C ILE A 100 -2.87 -1.05 -3.41
N PHE A 101 -1.78 -1.77 -3.17
CA PHE A 101 -1.14 -1.94 -1.86
C PHE A 101 0.37 -1.79 -2.02
N ILE A 102 0.81 -0.55 -2.26
CA ILE A 102 2.15 -0.23 -2.70
C ILE A 102 2.96 0.41 -1.59
N SER A 103 4.09 -0.19 -1.24
CA SER A 103 5.07 0.32 -0.26
C SER A 103 4.52 0.54 1.16
N SER A 104 3.47 -0.18 1.55
CA SER A 104 2.83 -0.02 2.87
C SER A 104 2.76 -1.33 3.67
N LEU A 105 2.49 -2.50 3.07
CA LEU A 105 2.46 -3.78 3.80
C LEU A 105 3.77 -4.07 4.55
N HIS A 106 4.90 -3.77 3.95
CA HIS A 106 6.21 -3.96 4.56
C HIS A 106 6.54 -2.94 5.68
N CYS A 107 5.67 -1.95 5.91
CA CYS A 107 5.77 -1.02 7.03
C CYS A 107 4.95 -1.46 8.25
N ILE A 108 4.20 -2.56 8.14
CA ILE A 108 3.39 -3.10 9.24
C ILE A 108 4.27 -3.97 10.15
N GLU A 109 4.39 -3.56 11.41
CA GLU A 109 5.16 -4.27 12.42
C GLU A 109 4.45 -5.54 12.89
N GLY A 110 5.18 -6.65 12.94
CA GLY A 110 4.70 -7.95 13.41
C GLY A 110 3.98 -8.77 12.33
N GLU A 111 4.33 -10.06 12.26
CA GLU A 111 3.80 -11.02 11.27
C GLU A 111 2.27 -11.13 11.33
N LYS A 112 1.70 -11.29 12.54
CA LYS A 112 0.25 -11.40 12.73
C LYS A 112 -0.51 -10.17 12.23
N ASN A 113 0.08 -8.97 12.33
CA ASN A 113 -0.54 -7.75 11.84
C ASN A 113 -0.47 -7.70 10.30
N ARG A 114 0.63 -8.13 9.70
CA ARG A 114 0.75 -8.25 8.23
C ARG A 114 -0.26 -9.26 7.67
N GLU A 115 -0.43 -10.44 8.33
CA GLU A 115 -1.48 -11.41 7.97
C GLU A 115 -2.89 -10.81 8.08
N LYS A 116 -3.18 -10.08 9.16
CA LYS A 116 -4.48 -9.41 9.34
C LYS A 116 -4.75 -8.38 8.26
N ALA A 117 -3.76 -7.56 7.90
CA ALA A 117 -3.92 -6.55 6.84
C ALA A 117 -4.25 -7.19 5.49
N VAL A 118 -3.61 -8.33 5.13
CA VAL A 118 -3.92 -9.07 3.90
C VAL A 118 -5.32 -9.71 3.97
N LYS A 119 -5.75 -10.22 5.13
CA LYS A 119 -7.10 -10.74 5.33
C LYS A 119 -8.17 -9.64 5.24
N GLU A 120 -7.91 -8.47 5.79
CA GLU A 120 -8.81 -7.32 5.67
C GLU A 120 -8.93 -6.85 4.21
N LEU A 121 -7.81 -6.78 3.49
CA LEU A 121 -7.82 -6.51 2.05
C LEU A 121 -8.67 -7.55 1.30
N PHE A 122 -8.49 -8.85 1.60
CA PHE A 122 -9.31 -9.91 0.99
C PHE A 122 -10.79 -9.73 1.32
N ARG A 123 -11.13 -9.40 2.56
CA ARG A 123 -12.52 -9.21 3.00
C ARG A 123 -13.22 -8.10 2.23
N VAL A 124 -12.57 -6.95 2.07
CA VAL A 124 -13.19 -5.77 1.45
C VAL A 124 -13.20 -5.78 -0.08
N LEU A 125 -12.39 -6.61 -0.72
CA LEU A 125 -12.41 -6.77 -2.18
C LEU A 125 -13.57 -7.65 -2.61
N LYS A 126 -14.19 -7.34 -3.74
CA LYS A 126 -15.18 -8.20 -4.41
C LYS A 126 -14.53 -9.45 -4.97
N LYS A 127 -15.31 -10.51 -5.13
CA LYS A 127 -14.87 -11.70 -5.88
C LYS A 127 -14.47 -11.30 -7.31
N GLY A 128 -13.32 -11.79 -7.78
CA GLY A 128 -12.73 -11.44 -9.08
C GLY A 128 -12.01 -10.08 -9.08
N ALA A 129 -12.07 -9.31 -8.00
CA ALA A 129 -11.33 -8.06 -7.90
C ALA A 129 -9.82 -8.32 -7.76
N GLN A 130 -9.03 -7.45 -8.40
CA GLN A 130 -7.57 -7.55 -8.40
C GLN A 130 -6.94 -6.49 -7.52
N VAL A 131 -5.81 -6.84 -6.93
CA VAL A 131 -4.93 -5.92 -6.21
C VAL A 131 -3.53 -5.98 -6.78
N GLU A 132 -2.94 -4.81 -7.06
CA GLU A 132 -1.51 -4.69 -7.32
C GLU A 132 -0.76 -4.44 -6.02
N VAL A 133 0.25 -5.25 -5.76
CA VAL A 133 1.05 -5.23 -4.53
C VAL A 133 2.49 -4.90 -4.85
N GLY A 134 3.10 -4.02 -4.04
CA GLY A 134 4.51 -3.69 -4.15
C GLY A 134 5.19 -3.66 -2.77
N VAL A 135 6.18 -4.53 -2.54
CA VAL A 135 6.94 -4.61 -1.29
C VAL A 135 8.45 -4.59 -1.53
N TRP A 136 9.24 -4.23 -0.53
CA TRP A 136 10.69 -4.27 -0.65
C TRP A 136 11.21 -5.70 -0.72
N ASN A 137 12.12 -5.92 -1.69
CA ASN A 137 12.77 -7.19 -1.97
C ASN A 137 14.07 -7.33 -1.17
N LYS A 138 14.14 -8.37 -0.31
CA LYS A 138 15.33 -8.71 0.47
C LYS A 138 16.52 -9.04 -0.44
N ASP A 139 16.26 -9.72 -1.55
CA ASP A 139 17.29 -10.22 -2.47
C ASP A 139 17.77 -9.16 -3.48
N SER A 140 17.20 -7.95 -3.40
CA SER A 140 17.66 -6.82 -4.23
C SER A 140 19.09 -6.42 -3.93
N ASN A 141 19.76 -5.82 -4.90
CA ASN A 141 21.13 -5.29 -4.74
C ASN A 141 21.26 -4.36 -3.50
N LYS A 142 20.18 -3.66 -3.14
CA LYS A 142 20.15 -2.77 -1.99
C LYS A 142 20.15 -3.50 -0.64
N PHE A 143 19.52 -4.69 -0.58
CA PHE A 143 19.25 -5.35 0.69
C PHE A 143 19.84 -6.75 0.84
N ARG A 144 20.41 -7.36 -0.22
CA ARG A 144 20.97 -8.73 -0.20
C ARG A 144 22.01 -8.99 0.90
N LYS A 145 22.67 -7.93 1.40
CA LYS A 145 23.62 -8.01 2.53
C LYS A 145 22.96 -7.75 3.89
N ALA A 146 21.64 -7.59 3.94
CA ALA A 146 20.94 -7.36 5.22
C ALA A 146 20.91 -8.64 6.05
N GLU A 147 21.41 -8.59 7.26
CA GLU A 147 21.45 -9.72 8.21
C GLU A 147 20.05 -10.07 8.74
N SER A 148 19.14 -9.09 8.80
CA SER A 148 17.77 -9.26 9.27
C SER A 148 16.75 -8.77 8.23
N LYS A 149 15.59 -9.43 8.19
CA LYS A 149 14.43 -8.96 7.43
C LYS A 149 13.79 -7.73 8.04
N GLU A 150 13.89 -7.54 9.35
CA GLU A 150 13.36 -6.35 10.03
C GLU A 150 14.40 -5.25 10.06
N ARG A 151 13.97 -4.04 9.75
CA ARG A 151 14.83 -2.86 9.72
C ARG A 151 14.13 -1.63 10.26
N PHE A 152 14.91 -0.79 10.98
CA PHE A 152 14.51 0.55 11.36
C PHE A 152 15.36 1.55 10.55
N VAL A 153 14.72 2.36 9.72
CA VAL A 153 15.38 3.36 8.88
C VAL A 153 15.11 4.75 9.43
N LYS A 154 16.13 5.37 10.00
CA LYS A 154 16.04 6.72 10.55
C LYS A 154 15.65 7.74 9.48
N TRP A 155 14.86 8.72 9.88
CA TRP A 155 14.56 9.91 9.10
C TRP A 155 14.99 11.14 9.92
N ARG A 156 16.26 11.50 9.76
CA ARG A 156 16.89 12.59 10.55
C ARG A 156 16.60 12.40 12.04
N ASP A 157 16.09 13.43 12.71
CA ASP A 157 15.67 13.49 14.13
C ASP A 157 14.17 13.13 14.35
N LYS A 158 13.43 12.85 13.26
CA LYS A 158 11.96 12.65 13.28
C LYS A 158 11.51 11.23 13.63
N GLY A 159 12.46 10.32 13.86
CA GLY A 159 12.20 8.94 14.24
C GLY A 159 12.74 7.91 13.24
N ALA A 160 12.45 6.65 13.51
CA ALA A 160 12.87 5.53 12.67
C ALA A 160 11.64 4.74 12.17
N ARG A 161 11.54 4.62 10.86
CA ARG A 161 10.47 3.84 10.20
C ARG A 161 10.82 2.38 10.23
N TYR A 162 9.88 1.55 10.66
CA TYR A 162 9.96 0.10 10.55
C TYR A 162 9.76 -0.36 9.12
N TYR A 163 10.54 -1.36 8.70
CA TYR A 163 10.39 -2.06 7.42
C TYR A 163 10.68 -3.54 7.58
N TYR A 164 9.89 -4.37 6.89
CA TYR A 164 10.12 -5.79 6.71
C TYR A 164 10.52 -6.08 5.27
N LEU A 165 11.61 -6.82 5.09
CA LEU A 165 12.11 -7.21 3.77
C LEU A 165 11.56 -8.59 3.40
N TYR A 166 10.74 -8.64 2.35
CA TYR A 166 10.19 -9.90 1.86
C TYR A 166 11.14 -10.55 0.85
N ASP A 167 11.18 -11.89 0.83
CA ASP A 167 11.49 -12.64 -0.38
C ASP A 167 10.20 -12.93 -1.17
N ALA A 168 10.36 -13.30 -2.45
CA ALA A 168 9.22 -13.44 -3.35
C ALA A 168 8.27 -14.58 -2.94
N ASP A 169 8.83 -15.73 -2.55
CA ASP A 169 8.02 -16.89 -2.16
C ASP A 169 7.20 -16.63 -0.90
N GLU A 170 7.79 -15.92 0.06
CA GLU A 170 7.11 -15.58 1.31
C GLU A 170 5.88 -14.69 1.06
N ILE A 171 6.04 -13.61 0.28
CA ILE A 171 4.93 -12.69 0.05
C ILE A 171 3.83 -13.34 -0.79
N TYR A 172 4.17 -14.18 -1.77
CA TYR A 172 3.16 -14.90 -2.55
C TYR A 172 2.38 -15.87 -1.68
N LYS A 173 3.05 -16.68 -0.84
CA LYS A 173 2.40 -17.60 0.11
C LYS A 173 1.50 -16.88 1.10
N LEU A 174 1.87 -15.66 1.55
CA LEU A 174 1.04 -14.85 2.43
C LEU A 174 -0.31 -14.50 1.78
N PHE A 175 -0.30 -14.12 0.51
CA PHE A 175 -1.51 -13.80 -0.24
C PHE A 175 -2.32 -15.06 -0.58
N GLU A 176 -1.69 -16.13 -1.02
CA GLU A 176 -2.34 -17.41 -1.32
C GLU A 176 -3.02 -17.99 -0.06
N LYS A 177 -2.38 -17.94 1.10
CA LYS A 177 -2.96 -18.35 2.40
C LYS A 177 -4.20 -17.52 2.78
N ALA A 178 -4.30 -16.28 2.34
CA ALA A 178 -5.46 -15.43 2.56
C ALA A 178 -6.61 -15.67 1.57
N GLY A 179 -6.41 -16.50 0.53
CA GLY A 179 -7.41 -16.86 -0.48
C GLY A 179 -7.23 -16.17 -1.84
N PHE A 180 -6.14 -15.43 -2.04
CA PHE A 180 -5.84 -14.85 -3.34
C PHE A 180 -5.18 -15.84 -4.29
N LYS A 181 -5.41 -15.65 -5.59
CA LYS A 181 -4.62 -16.27 -6.67
C LYS A 181 -3.66 -15.24 -7.24
N ILE A 182 -2.38 -15.55 -7.35
CA ILE A 182 -1.41 -14.68 -8.02
C ILE A 182 -1.60 -14.83 -9.54
N VAL A 183 -1.93 -13.73 -10.21
CA VAL A 183 -2.26 -13.72 -11.65
C VAL A 183 -1.19 -13.07 -12.52
N PHE A 184 -0.31 -12.26 -11.92
CA PHE A 184 0.83 -11.65 -12.60
C PHE A 184 2.00 -11.45 -11.63
N LYS A 185 3.23 -11.63 -12.11
CA LYS A 185 4.47 -11.37 -11.37
C LYS A 185 5.42 -10.59 -12.28
N GLU A 186 5.91 -9.46 -11.79
CA GLU A 186 7.04 -8.77 -12.43
C GLU A 186 8.36 -9.40 -11.96
N ASP A 187 9.41 -9.38 -12.79
CA ASP A 187 10.75 -9.80 -12.37
C ASP A 187 11.20 -8.97 -11.16
N PRO A 188 11.50 -9.60 -10.00
CA PRO A 188 11.82 -8.88 -8.79
C PRO A 188 13.12 -8.08 -8.93
N LYS A 189 13.01 -6.76 -8.75
CA LYS A 189 14.17 -5.85 -8.72
C LYS A 189 14.35 -5.33 -7.29
N GLN A 190 14.33 -4.01 -7.10
CA GLN A 190 14.36 -3.40 -5.76
C GLN A 190 13.06 -3.68 -4.99
N MET A 191 11.97 -3.84 -5.71
CA MET A 191 10.67 -4.25 -5.17
C MET A 191 10.20 -5.55 -5.81
N ILE A 192 9.39 -6.30 -5.08
CA ILE A 192 8.58 -7.40 -5.60
C ILE A 192 7.22 -6.77 -5.94
N ILE A 193 6.85 -6.81 -7.22
CA ILE A 193 5.57 -6.30 -7.73
C ILE A 193 4.81 -7.46 -8.33
N PHE A 194 3.54 -7.58 -7.97
CA PHE A 194 2.66 -8.63 -8.49
C PHE A 194 1.20 -8.20 -8.43
N VAL A 195 0.35 -8.91 -9.18
CA VAL A 195 -1.10 -8.76 -9.10
C VAL A 195 -1.70 -10.05 -8.55
N ALA A 196 -2.56 -9.89 -7.55
CA ALA A 196 -3.35 -10.97 -6.95
C ALA A 196 -4.84 -10.72 -7.19
N GLU A 197 -5.61 -11.80 -7.34
CA GLU A 197 -7.06 -11.78 -7.59
C GLU A 197 -7.80 -12.54 -6.49
N LYS A 198 -8.88 -11.96 -5.96
CA LYS A 198 -9.78 -12.65 -5.01
C LYS A 198 -10.61 -13.69 -5.75
N ILE A 199 -10.46 -14.98 -5.40
CA ILE A 199 -11.18 -16.10 -6.00
C ILE A 199 -12.43 -16.51 -5.20
#